data_a9af8200f0a59c88732a5c50cbab9f02
#
_entry.id   a9af8200f0a59c88732a5c50cbab9f02
#
_cell.length_a   1.000
_cell.length_b   1.000
_cell.length_c   1.000
_cell.angle_alpha   90.00
_cell.angle_beta   90.00
_cell.angle_gamma   90.00
#
_symmetry.space_group_name_H-M   'P 1'
#
loop_
_entity.id
_entity.type
_entity.pdbx_description
1 polymer ?
#
loop_
_entity_poly.entity_id
_entity_poly.type
_entity_poly.pdbx_seq_one_letter_code
_entity_poly.pdbx_strand_id
1 'polypeptide(L)'
;MARIINLETASTNCSVSIYEGKQLLALKEDPSPEYTHGELLHVFMEEALKEAGLGPGELDAVAVSKGPGSYTGLRIGVAAAKGLCFALDLPLIAVPTLESMAAQLRVPSGVLIPMLDARRMEVYAAVYDSGHNEVGPTRAEIINEASFSRWAGEGPVHLLGNGAEKCRGVLTHPNFRFHPEIQPSARELGLLAAERYKKGQIENLAYFEPFYLKDFIVTKKKS
;
A
#
# COMPACT_ATOMS: atom_id res chain seq x y z
N MET A 1 -23.18 -9.00 2.88
CA MET A 1 -21.76 -8.67 3.25
C MET A 1 -21.42 -7.39 2.52
N ALA A 2 -20.51 -6.56 3.08
CA ALA A 2 -20.17 -5.29 2.42
C ALA A 2 -19.36 -5.53 1.13
N ARG A 3 -19.70 -4.79 0.08
CA ARG A 3 -19.02 -4.76 -1.22
C ARG A 3 -18.12 -3.54 -1.29
N ILE A 4 -16.83 -3.74 -1.34
CA ILE A 4 -15.83 -2.68 -1.26
C ILE A 4 -14.96 -2.70 -2.49
N ILE A 5 -14.87 -1.56 -3.18
CA ILE A 5 -13.85 -1.36 -4.21
C ILE A 5 -12.59 -0.80 -3.57
N ASN A 6 -11.43 -1.32 -3.95
CA ASN A 6 -10.15 -1.02 -3.32
C ASN A 6 -9.16 -0.54 -4.38
N LEU A 7 -8.52 0.60 -4.13
CA LEU A 7 -7.62 1.28 -5.07
C LEU A 7 -6.21 1.35 -4.49
N GLU A 8 -5.23 0.77 -5.20
CA GLU A 8 -3.82 0.84 -4.85
C GLU A 8 -3.02 1.53 -5.94
N THR A 9 -2.36 2.62 -5.58
CA THR A 9 -1.59 3.47 -6.51
C THR A 9 -0.30 4.02 -5.90
N ALA A 10 0.12 3.47 -4.75
CA ALA A 10 1.28 3.98 -4.00
C ALA A 10 2.64 3.60 -4.60
N SER A 11 2.67 2.60 -5.49
CA SER A 11 3.89 2.14 -6.19
C SER A 11 3.68 2.18 -7.71
N THR A 12 4.50 1.49 -8.49
CA THR A 12 4.27 1.32 -9.94
C THR A 12 3.12 0.36 -10.22
N ASN A 13 2.79 -0.57 -9.31
CA ASN A 13 1.65 -1.46 -9.47
C ASN A 13 0.33 -0.67 -9.37
N CYS A 14 -0.34 -0.47 -10.49
CA CYS A 14 -1.72 0.03 -10.53
C CYS A 14 -2.66 -1.12 -10.26
N SER A 15 -3.41 -1.08 -9.16
CA SER A 15 -4.23 -2.23 -8.79
C SER A 15 -5.60 -1.82 -8.27
N VAL A 16 -6.64 -2.56 -8.69
CA VAL A 16 -8.03 -2.40 -8.26
C VAL A 16 -8.61 -3.76 -7.92
N SER A 17 -9.25 -3.87 -6.78
CA SER A 17 -10.00 -5.08 -6.41
C SER A 17 -11.43 -4.77 -5.95
N ILE A 18 -12.30 -5.76 -6.05
CA ILE A 18 -13.63 -5.75 -5.44
C ILE A 18 -13.75 -6.95 -4.52
N TYR A 19 -14.16 -6.67 -3.29
CA TYR A 19 -14.44 -7.69 -2.28
C TYR A 19 -15.89 -7.65 -1.85
N GLU A 20 -16.48 -8.82 -1.60
CA GLU A 20 -17.70 -8.98 -0.82
C GLU A 20 -17.34 -9.65 0.52
N GLY A 21 -17.29 -8.85 1.58
CA GLY A 21 -16.73 -9.31 2.86
C GLY A 21 -15.25 -9.67 2.76
N LYS A 22 -14.91 -10.96 2.81
CA LYS A 22 -13.53 -11.48 2.62
C LYS A 22 -13.34 -12.18 1.28
N GLN A 23 -14.38 -12.29 0.47
CA GLN A 23 -14.31 -12.93 -0.83
C GLN A 23 -13.85 -11.93 -1.88
N LEU A 24 -12.76 -12.25 -2.57
CA LEU A 24 -12.31 -11.50 -3.73
C LEU A 24 -13.24 -11.84 -4.92
N LEU A 25 -13.91 -10.83 -5.46
CA LEU A 25 -14.78 -10.96 -6.64
C LEU A 25 -14.04 -10.64 -7.93
N ALA A 26 -13.18 -9.61 -7.90
CA ALA A 26 -12.40 -9.20 -9.05
C ALA A 26 -11.07 -8.57 -8.61
N LEU A 27 -10.04 -8.73 -9.46
CA LEU A 27 -8.74 -8.10 -9.29
C LEU A 27 -8.18 -7.70 -10.65
N LYS A 28 -7.78 -6.44 -10.79
CA LYS A 28 -7.05 -5.91 -11.94
C LYS A 28 -5.74 -5.31 -11.46
N GLU A 29 -4.64 -5.71 -12.07
CA GLU A 29 -3.30 -5.27 -11.69
C GLU A 29 -2.44 -5.06 -12.93
N ASP A 30 -1.64 -4.01 -12.91
CA ASP A 30 -0.56 -3.78 -13.88
C ASP A 30 0.77 -3.66 -13.12
N PRO A 31 1.55 -4.75 -13.03
CA PRO A 31 2.82 -4.77 -12.33
C PRO A 31 3.96 -4.18 -13.17
N SER A 32 3.67 -3.47 -14.25
CA SER A 32 4.69 -2.86 -15.10
C SER A 32 5.58 -1.90 -14.30
N PRO A 33 6.84 -1.68 -14.72
CA PRO A 33 7.73 -0.73 -14.06
C PRO A 33 7.36 0.73 -14.30
N GLU A 34 6.41 0.99 -15.18
CA GLU A 34 5.95 2.33 -15.55
C GLU A 34 4.77 2.77 -14.70
N TYR A 35 4.63 4.09 -14.50
CA TYR A 35 3.49 4.65 -13.78
C TYR A 35 2.30 4.83 -14.74
N THR A 36 1.40 3.87 -14.77
CA THR A 36 0.22 3.82 -15.66
C THR A 36 -1.08 4.29 -14.99
N HIS A 37 -1.01 4.74 -13.73
CA HIS A 37 -2.21 5.06 -12.93
C HIS A 37 -3.15 6.06 -13.57
N GLY A 38 -2.62 7.08 -14.27
CA GLY A 38 -3.43 8.10 -14.95
C GLY A 38 -4.27 7.53 -16.10
N GLU A 39 -3.82 6.43 -16.70
CA GLU A 39 -4.44 5.79 -17.84
C GLU A 39 -5.30 4.59 -17.44
N LEU A 40 -4.80 3.77 -16.52
CA LEU A 40 -5.40 2.46 -16.23
C LEU A 40 -6.34 2.44 -15.02
N LEU A 41 -6.18 3.33 -14.03
CA LEU A 41 -6.95 3.22 -12.79
C LEU A 41 -8.47 3.17 -13.03
N HIS A 42 -9.01 4.10 -13.83
CA HIS A 42 -10.44 4.15 -14.11
C HIS A 42 -10.91 3.00 -15.01
N VAL A 43 -10.05 2.57 -15.93
CA VAL A 43 -10.31 1.38 -16.77
C VAL A 43 -10.42 0.13 -15.89
N PHE A 44 -9.48 -0.04 -14.94
CA PHE A 44 -9.50 -1.17 -14.01
C PHE A 44 -10.69 -1.13 -13.05
N MET A 45 -11.13 0.07 -12.64
CA MET A 45 -12.35 0.22 -11.83
C MET A 45 -13.58 -0.29 -12.60
N GLU A 46 -13.73 0.10 -13.88
CA GLU A 46 -14.83 -0.35 -14.74
C GLU A 46 -14.76 -1.85 -15.00
N GLU A 47 -13.59 -2.36 -15.38
CA GLU A 47 -13.38 -3.79 -15.66
C GLU A 47 -13.62 -4.65 -14.42
N ALA A 48 -13.16 -4.21 -13.23
CA ALA A 48 -13.37 -4.93 -11.98
C ALA A 48 -14.85 -5.00 -11.60
N LEU A 49 -15.60 -3.90 -11.76
CA LEU A 49 -17.05 -3.88 -11.56
C LEU A 49 -17.76 -4.85 -12.51
N LYS A 50 -17.42 -4.81 -13.78
CA LYS A 50 -17.98 -5.71 -14.80
C LYS A 50 -17.69 -7.18 -14.49
N GLU A 51 -16.45 -7.52 -14.10
CA GLU A 51 -16.06 -8.88 -13.72
C GLU A 51 -16.79 -9.38 -12.48
N ALA A 52 -16.97 -8.47 -11.48
CA ALA A 52 -17.74 -8.77 -10.29
C ALA A 52 -19.26 -8.86 -10.53
N GLY A 53 -19.75 -8.47 -11.71
CA GLY A 53 -21.17 -8.42 -12.04
C GLY A 53 -21.94 -7.35 -11.26
N LEU A 54 -21.25 -6.25 -10.89
CA LEU A 54 -21.80 -5.18 -10.05
C LEU A 54 -21.85 -3.84 -10.79
N GLY A 55 -22.89 -3.07 -10.50
CA GLY A 55 -22.94 -1.65 -10.82
C GLY A 55 -22.30 -0.80 -9.71
N PRO A 56 -21.86 0.44 -10.00
CA PRO A 56 -21.27 1.33 -8.98
C PRO A 56 -22.20 1.59 -7.78
N GLY A 57 -23.52 1.64 -8.00
CA GLY A 57 -24.52 1.85 -6.94
C GLY A 57 -24.73 0.64 -6.02
N GLU A 58 -24.07 -0.49 -6.27
CA GLU A 58 -24.14 -1.68 -5.44
C GLU A 58 -22.94 -1.80 -4.48
N LEU A 59 -22.03 -0.82 -4.51
CA LEU A 59 -20.91 -0.71 -3.57
C LEU A 59 -21.36 -0.14 -2.23
N ASP A 60 -20.76 -0.61 -1.15
CA ASP A 60 -21.00 -0.14 0.22
C ASP A 60 -19.89 0.79 0.73
N ALA A 61 -18.70 0.75 0.13
CA ALA A 61 -17.56 1.59 0.50
C ALA A 61 -16.50 1.63 -0.60
N VAL A 62 -15.64 2.63 -0.51
CA VAL A 62 -14.41 2.75 -1.30
C VAL A 62 -13.22 2.72 -0.36
N ALA A 63 -12.20 1.91 -0.67
CA ALA A 63 -10.96 1.90 0.07
C ALA A 63 -9.78 2.34 -0.82
N VAL A 64 -8.80 3.00 -0.21
CA VAL A 64 -7.61 3.47 -0.90
C VAL A 64 -6.36 3.32 -0.04
N SER A 65 -5.23 3.02 -0.66
CA SER A 65 -3.96 3.12 0.04
C SER A 65 -3.64 4.59 0.34
N LYS A 66 -3.37 4.88 1.62
CA LYS A 66 -3.12 6.26 2.05
C LYS A 66 -1.65 6.69 1.96
N GLY A 67 -0.77 5.78 1.64
CA GLY A 67 0.68 6.01 1.67
C GLY A 67 1.35 5.35 2.90
N PRO A 68 2.68 5.52 3.01
CA PRO A 68 3.54 6.31 2.10
C PRO A 68 3.70 5.67 0.71
N GLY A 69 4.21 6.44 -0.25
CA GLY A 69 4.44 5.94 -1.61
C GLY A 69 4.69 7.07 -2.63
N SER A 70 4.42 6.76 -3.89
CA SER A 70 4.49 7.71 -5.00
C SER A 70 3.58 8.91 -4.78
N TYR A 71 4.15 10.11 -4.72
CA TYR A 71 3.38 11.35 -4.52
C TYR A 71 2.26 11.53 -5.56
N THR A 72 2.60 11.35 -6.83
CA THR A 72 1.62 11.47 -7.93
C THR A 72 0.60 10.33 -7.88
N GLY A 73 1.07 9.09 -7.68
CA GLY A 73 0.19 7.93 -7.60
C GLY A 73 -0.84 8.05 -6.47
N LEU A 74 -0.41 8.41 -5.27
CA LEU A 74 -1.30 8.62 -4.12
C LEU A 74 -2.36 9.70 -4.40
N ARG A 75 -1.99 10.80 -5.07
CA ARG A 75 -2.96 11.85 -5.43
C ARG A 75 -4.00 11.36 -6.42
N ILE A 76 -3.59 10.59 -7.44
CA ILE A 76 -4.50 10.01 -8.42
C ILE A 76 -5.48 9.06 -7.72
N GLY A 77 -4.99 8.11 -6.92
CA GLY A 77 -5.83 7.14 -6.21
C GLY A 77 -6.79 7.79 -5.23
N VAL A 78 -6.29 8.73 -4.41
CA VAL A 78 -7.14 9.44 -3.43
C VAL A 78 -8.16 10.33 -4.12
N ALA A 79 -7.81 11.02 -5.22
CA ALA A 79 -8.76 11.82 -5.97
C ALA A 79 -9.88 10.96 -6.58
N ALA A 80 -9.53 9.81 -7.18
CA ALA A 80 -10.50 8.86 -7.72
C ALA A 80 -11.40 8.30 -6.61
N ALA A 81 -10.83 7.87 -5.48
CA ALA A 81 -11.59 7.36 -4.34
C ALA A 81 -12.56 8.41 -3.78
N LYS A 82 -12.08 9.64 -3.57
CA LYS A 82 -12.95 10.75 -3.07
C LYS A 82 -14.04 11.11 -4.07
N GLY A 83 -13.74 11.13 -5.37
CA GLY A 83 -14.72 11.38 -6.42
C GLY A 83 -15.83 10.33 -6.42
N LEU A 84 -15.47 9.05 -6.31
CA LEU A 84 -16.44 7.95 -6.25
C LEU A 84 -17.28 7.99 -4.98
N CYS A 85 -16.64 8.21 -3.80
CA CYS A 85 -17.35 8.38 -2.54
C CYS A 85 -18.36 9.53 -2.59
N PHE A 86 -17.93 10.68 -3.13
CA PHE A 86 -18.82 11.85 -3.25
C PHE A 86 -19.99 11.61 -4.18
N ALA A 87 -19.76 10.99 -5.33
CA ALA A 87 -20.80 10.74 -6.34
C ALA A 87 -21.85 9.73 -5.88
N LEU A 88 -21.48 8.77 -5.04
CA LEU A 88 -22.33 7.66 -4.61
C LEU A 88 -22.74 7.73 -3.13
N ASP A 89 -22.34 8.77 -2.41
CA ASP A 89 -22.55 8.94 -0.95
C ASP A 89 -22.01 7.76 -0.15
N LEU A 90 -20.78 7.29 -0.49
CA LEU A 90 -20.15 6.14 0.12
C LEU A 90 -19.05 6.55 1.11
N PRO A 91 -18.84 5.76 2.19
CA PRO A 91 -17.73 5.96 3.10
C PRO A 91 -16.38 5.66 2.46
N LEU A 92 -15.35 6.44 2.84
CA LEU A 92 -13.96 6.26 2.46
C LEU A 92 -13.20 5.51 3.56
N ILE A 93 -12.44 4.50 3.18
CA ILE A 93 -11.55 3.74 4.07
C ILE A 93 -10.11 3.95 3.62
N ALA A 94 -9.21 4.25 4.55
CA ALA A 94 -7.80 4.39 4.26
C ALA A 94 -6.99 3.25 4.87
N VAL A 95 -6.11 2.65 4.07
CA VAL A 95 -5.22 1.57 4.49
C VAL A 95 -3.77 2.02 4.32
N PRO A 96 -2.91 1.89 5.35
CA PRO A 96 -1.48 2.16 5.20
C PRO A 96 -0.84 1.22 4.17
N THR A 97 -0.08 1.78 3.23
CA THR A 97 0.56 0.99 2.15
C THR A 97 1.51 -0.08 2.70
N LEU A 98 2.31 0.26 3.72
CA LEU A 98 3.26 -0.68 4.30
C LEU A 98 2.56 -1.83 5.06
N GLU A 99 1.38 -1.57 5.62
CA GLU A 99 0.57 -2.62 6.27
C GLU A 99 0.04 -3.62 5.24
N SER A 100 -0.44 -3.15 4.09
CA SER A 100 -0.89 -4.04 3.00
C SER A 100 0.24 -4.89 2.44
N MET A 101 1.47 -4.34 2.38
CA MET A 101 2.65 -5.12 2.00
C MET A 101 3.00 -6.19 3.05
N ALA A 102 2.99 -5.83 4.35
CA ALA A 102 3.28 -6.79 5.41
C ALA A 102 2.28 -7.95 5.42
N ALA A 103 1.01 -7.68 5.12
CA ALA A 103 -0.05 -8.69 5.10
C ALA A 103 0.14 -9.80 4.04
N GLN A 104 1.02 -9.58 3.03
CA GLN A 104 1.31 -10.57 1.98
C GLN A 104 2.17 -11.73 2.46
N LEU A 105 2.97 -11.54 3.51
CA LEU A 105 3.91 -12.57 3.97
C LEU A 105 3.57 -13.04 5.38
N ARG A 106 3.38 -14.35 5.53
CA ARG A 106 3.23 -14.97 6.83
C ARG A 106 4.50 -15.69 7.22
N VAL A 107 5.01 -15.38 8.40
CA VAL A 107 6.24 -15.97 8.95
C VAL A 107 5.98 -16.54 10.34
N PRO A 108 6.66 -17.62 10.73
CA PRO A 108 6.45 -18.24 12.04
C PRO A 108 7.04 -17.41 13.20
N SER A 109 8.03 -16.56 12.90
CA SER A 109 8.73 -15.73 13.90
C SER A 109 9.52 -14.60 13.23
N GLY A 110 9.99 -13.66 14.04
CA GLY A 110 10.76 -12.51 13.56
C GLY A 110 9.88 -11.32 13.22
N VAL A 111 10.41 -10.40 12.44
CA VAL A 111 9.71 -9.17 12.03
C VAL A 111 9.66 -9.02 10.52
N LEU A 112 8.60 -8.33 10.07
CA LEU A 112 8.37 -7.94 8.68
C LEU A 112 8.65 -6.44 8.57
N ILE A 113 9.51 -6.04 7.64
CA ILE A 113 9.84 -4.63 7.40
C ILE A 113 9.54 -4.32 5.92
N PRO A 114 8.30 -3.93 5.60
CA PRO A 114 7.99 -3.42 4.28
C PRO A 114 8.74 -2.11 4.04
N MET A 115 9.31 -2.00 2.85
CA MET A 115 10.21 -0.92 2.44
C MET A 115 9.85 -0.43 1.04
N LEU A 116 9.46 0.82 0.92
CA LEU A 116 9.28 1.49 -0.36
C LEU A 116 10.46 2.41 -0.65
N ASP A 117 10.92 2.43 -1.89
CA ASP A 117 12.02 3.28 -2.32
C ASP A 117 11.66 4.77 -2.18
N ALA A 118 12.41 5.52 -1.34
CA ALA A 118 12.26 6.95 -1.14
C ALA A 118 13.36 7.77 -1.85
N ARG A 119 14.02 7.16 -2.87
CA ARG A 119 15.19 7.64 -3.63
C ARG A 119 16.47 7.66 -2.79
N ARG A 120 17.62 7.71 -3.48
CA ARG A 120 18.96 7.61 -2.84
C ARG A 120 19.01 6.35 -1.93
N MET A 121 19.79 6.39 -0.83
CA MET A 121 19.81 5.30 0.18
C MET A 121 18.78 5.54 1.30
N GLU A 122 17.56 5.91 0.93
CA GLU A 122 16.48 6.15 1.87
C GLU A 122 15.24 5.34 1.46
N VAL A 123 14.53 4.84 2.47
CA VAL A 123 13.29 4.07 2.29
C VAL A 123 12.18 4.60 3.20
N TYR A 124 10.95 4.39 2.80
CA TYR A 124 9.82 4.44 3.73
C TYR A 124 9.65 3.05 4.31
N ALA A 125 9.72 2.92 5.62
CA ALA A 125 9.65 1.64 6.29
C ALA A 125 8.80 1.71 7.57
N ALA A 126 8.24 0.57 7.93
CA ALA A 126 7.60 0.30 9.22
C ALA A 126 8.01 -1.10 9.67
N VAL A 127 7.84 -1.43 10.94
CA VAL A 127 8.17 -2.76 11.46
C VAL A 127 6.90 -3.41 12.02
N TYR A 128 6.62 -4.61 11.55
CA TYR A 128 5.52 -5.44 12.02
C TYR A 128 6.05 -6.73 12.63
N ASP A 129 5.40 -7.23 13.68
CA ASP A 129 5.68 -8.56 14.21
C ASP A 129 5.10 -9.66 13.29
N SER A 130 5.35 -10.94 13.62
CA SER A 130 4.82 -12.09 12.87
C SER A 130 3.29 -12.22 12.92
N GLY A 131 2.63 -11.48 13.84
CA GLY A 131 1.18 -11.36 13.93
C GLY A 131 0.61 -10.17 13.16
N HIS A 132 1.44 -9.45 12.39
CA HIS A 132 1.13 -8.21 11.66
C HIS A 132 0.72 -7.02 12.56
N ASN A 133 1.13 -6.99 13.82
CA ASN A 133 0.99 -5.81 14.66
C ASN A 133 2.16 -4.86 14.41
N GLU A 134 1.88 -3.55 14.26
CA GLU A 134 2.93 -2.54 14.11
C GLU A 134 3.71 -2.41 15.44
N VAL A 135 5.00 -2.72 15.39
CA VAL A 135 5.94 -2.63 16.54
C VAL A 135 7.01 -1.56 16.33
N GLY A 136 7.09 -0.98 15.15
CA GLY A 136 7.91 0.17 14.82
C GLY A 136 7.20 1.08 13.82
N PRO A 137 7.04 2.41 14.16
CA PRO A 137 6.21 3.30 13.38
C PRO A 137 6.74 3.56 11.97
N THR A 138 5.82 3.87 11.07
CA THR A 138 6.15 4.28 9.70
C THR A 138 7.02 5.54 9.70
N ARG A 139 8.18 5.47 9.02
CA ARG A 139 9.14 6.57 8.89
C ARG A 139 9.93 6.53 7.58
N ALA A 140 10.52 7.68 7.23
CA ALA A 140 11.59 7.73 6.25
C ALA A 140 12.92 7.40 6.95
N GLU A 141 13.68 6.44 6.43
CA GLU A 141 14.92 5.98 7.02
C GLU A 141 16.06 5.99 6.02
N ILE A 142 17.13 6.71 6.35
CA ILE A 142 18.39 6.65 5.59
C ILE A 142 19.12 5.38 6.00
N ILE A 143 19.32 4.49 5.03
CA ILE A 143 19.88 3.17 5.28
C ILE A 143 21.40 3.21 5.39
N ASN A 144 21.90 2.59 6.44
CA ASN A 144 23.31 2.31 6.68
C ASN A 144 23.47 0.90 7.29
N GLU A 145 24.69 0.47 7.54
CA GLU A 145 25.02 -0.86 8.05
C GLU A 145 24.39 -1.18 9.43
N ALA A 146 24.09 -0.16 10.23
CA ALA A 146 23.45 -0.31 11.54
C ALA A 146 21.93 -0.32 11.47
N SER A 147 21.34 0.01 10.30
CA SER A 147 19.88 0.05 10.14
C SER A 147 19.28 -1.33 10.44
N PHE A 148 18.23 -1.33 11.25
CA PHE A 148 17.50 -2.53 11.69
C PHE A 148 18.34 -3.57 12.48
N SER A 149 19.58 -3.25 12.89
CA SER A 149 20.47 -4.16 13.62
C SER A 149 19.87 -4.68 14.93
N ARG A 150 19.10 -3.85 15.64
CA ARG A 150 18.34 -4.26 16.82
C ARG A 150 17.45 -5.47 16.52
N TRP A 151 16.65 -5.37 15.47
CA TRP A 151 15.71 -6.42 15.10
C TRP A 151 16.44 -7.68 14.60
N ALA A 152 17.53 -7.47 13.85
CA ALA A 152 18.36 -8.57 13.35
C ALA A 152 19.08 -9.32 14.49
N GLY A 153 19.39 -8.65 15.60
CA GLY A 153 19.92 -9.28 16.81
C GLY A 153 18.90 -10.13 17.58
N GLU A 154 17.61 -9.85 17.42
CA GLU A 154 16.54 -10.58 18.10
C GLU A 154 16.01 -11.78 17.29
N GLY A 155 16.23 -11.84 15.98
CA GLY A 155 15.76 -12.95 15.15
C GLY A 155 15.70 -12.63 13.65
N PRO A 156 14.97 -13.45 12.86
CA PRO A 156 14.80 -13.22 11.43
C PRO A 156 14.11 -11.89 11.14
N VAL A 157 14.63 -11.17 10.14
CA VAL A 157 14.07 -9.91 9.65
C VAL A 157 13.77 -10.05 8.17
N HIS A 158 12.50 -9.96 7.82
CA HIS A 158 12.02 -10.05 6.45
C HIS A 158 11.86 -8.64 5.88
N LEU A 159 12.71 -8.28 4.92
CA LEU A 159 12.74 -6.99 4.24
C LEU A 159 11.94 -7.12 2.95
N LEU A 160 10.82 -6.38 2.83
CA LEU A 160 9.84 -6.56 1.75
C LEU A 160 9.84 -5.35 0.81
N GLY A 161 9.69 -5.59 -0.48
CA GLY A 161 9.44 -4.55 -1.46
C GLY A 161 10.66 -3.99 -2.17
N ASN A 162 10.42 -3.05 -3.08
CA ASN A 162 11.44 -2.46 -3.94
C ASN A 162 12.53 -1.69 -3.17
N GLY A 163 12.20 -1.14 -2.01
CA GLY A 163 13.18 -0.52 -1.10
C GLY A 163 14.16 -1.52 -0.51
N ALA A 164 13.76 -2.80 -0.35
CA ALA A 164 14.63 -3.84 0.19
C ALA A 164 15.75 -4.22 -0.77
N GLU A 165 15.47 -4.31 -2.09
CA GLU A 165 16.47 -4.73 -3.07
C GLU A 165 17.68 -3.80 -3.10
N LYS A 166 17.48 -2.49 -3.12
CA LYS A 166 18.59 -1.53 -3.15
C LYS A 166 19.45 -1.56 -1.88
N CYS A 167 18.89 -2.05 -0.78
CA CYS A 167 19.59 -2.12 0.52
C CYS A 167 20.43 -3.39 0.70
N ARG A 168 20.33 -4.37 -0.22
CA ARG A 168 20.99 -5.68 -0.13
C ARG A 168 22.51 -5.59 0.06
N GLY A 169 23.16 -4.60 -0.58
CA GLY A 169 24.60 -4.39 -0.46
C GLY A 169 25.05 -3.74 0.85
N VAL A 170 24.12 -3.16 1.62
CA VAL A 170 24.41 -2.46 2.88
C VAL A 170 23.94 -3.28 4.08
N LEU A 171 22.77 -3.89 3.98
CA LEU A 171 22.19 -4.72 5.04
C LEU A 171 22.67 -6.17 4.89
N THR A 172 23.80 -6.50 5.52
CA THR A 172 24.50 -7.79 5.32
C THR A 172 24.36 -8.78 6.48
N HIS A 173 23.59 -8.42 7.54
CA HIS A 173 23.41 -9.32 8.69
C HIS A 173 22.78 -10.67 8.26
N PRO A 174 23.22 -11.84 8.76
CA PRO A 174 22.76 -13.16 8.33
C PRO A 174 21.27 -13.43 8.61
N ASN A 175 20.64 -12.65 9.49
CA ASN A 175 19.20 -12.75 9.78
C ASN A 175 18.32 -11.96 8.82
N PHE A 176 18.86 -11.17 7.90
CA PHE A 176 18.08 -10.51 6.87
C PHE A 176 17.63 -11.49 5.77
N ARG A 177 16.36 -11.42 5.42
CA ARG A 177 15.69 -12.16 4.34
C ARG A 177 15.02 -11.15 3.42
N PHE A 178 15.37 -11.13 2.14
CA PHE A 178 14.92 -10.13 1.18
C PHE A 178 13.82 -10.70 0.30
N HIS A 179 12.71 -9.97 0.21
CA HIS A 179 11.53 -10.27 -0.59
C HIS A 179 11.18 -9.06 -1.49
N PRO A 180 12.02 -8.76 -2.49
CA PRO A 180 11.85 -7.58 -3.35
C PRO A 180 10.63 -7.66 -4.26
N GLU A 181 10.12 -8.86 -4.49
CA GLU A 181 8.94 -9.16 -5.31
C GLU A 181 7.62 -8.68 -4.69
N ILE A 182 7.61 -8.45 -3.38
CA ILE A 182 6.40 -8.00 -2.68
C ILE A 182 6.16 -6.53 -2.99
N GLN A 183 5.04 -6.24 -3.65
CA GLN A 183 4.61 -4.89 -3.98
C GLN A 183 3.23 -4.61 -3.37
N PRO A 184 2.88 -3.33 -3.11
CA PRO A 184 1.52 -2.97 -2.73
C PRO A 184 0.50 -3.49 -3.74
N SER A 185 -0.59 -4.08 -3.26
CA SER A 185 -1.65 -4.63 -4.09
C SER A 185 -3.04 -4.34 -3.48
N ALA A 186 -4.01 -4.10 -4.35
CA ALA A 186 -5.41 -3.97 -3.94
C ALA A 186 -5.97 -5.30 -3.39
N ARG A 187 -5.30 -6.42 -3.60
CA ARG A 187 -5.66 -7.73 -3.03
C ARG A 187 -5.61 -7.70 -1.50
N GLU A 188 -4.46 -7.37 -0.93
CA GLU A 188 -4.29 -7.35 0.53
C GLU A 188 -4.95 -6.12 1.15
N LEU A 189 -4.93 -5.00 0.43
CA LEU A 189 -5.65 -3.79 0.83
C LEU A 189 -7.13 -4.08 1.08
N GLY A 190 -7.78 -4.85 0.20
CA GLY A 190 -9.19 -5.20 0.33
C GLY A 190 -9.52 -6.02 1.57
N LEU A 191 -8.66 -6.96 1.97
CA LEU A 191 -8.84 -7.73 3.21
C LEU A 191 -8.78 -6.82 4.44
N LEU A 192 -7.81 -5.90 4.46
CA LEU A 192 -7.65 -4.92 5.54
C LEU A 192 -8.79 -3.91 5.56
N ALA A 193 -9.26 -3.48 4.40
CA ALA A 193 -10.40 -2.57 4.27
C ALA A 193 -11.69 -3.20 4.81
N ALA A 194 -11.94 -4.47 4.52
CA ALA A 194 -13.11 -5.19 5.05
C ALA A 194 -13.14 -5.25 6.58
N GLU A 195 -11.99 -5.43 7.22
CA GLU A 195 -11.88 -5.40 8.68
C GLU A 195 -12.08 -3.98 9.25
N ARG A 196 -11.55 -2.94 8.59
CA ARG A 196 -11.74 -1.54 8.96
C ARG A 196 -13.21 -1.13 8.84
N TYR A 197 -13.86 -1.52 7.76
CA TYR A 197 -15.28 -1.25 7.54
C TYR A 197 -16.13 -1.80 8.68
N LYS A 198 -15.91 -3.06 9.08
CA LYS A 198 -16.61 -3.69 10.22
C LYS A 198 -16.41 -2.95 11.54
N LYS A 199 -15.23 -2.34 11.73
CA LYS A 199 -14.88 -1.56 12.93
C LYS A 199 -15.36 -0.11 12.85
N GLY A 200 -16.02 0.31 11.75
CA GLY A 200 -16.45 1.69 11.54
C GLY A 200 -15.27 2.68 11.40
N GLN A 201 -14.10 2.21 10.98
CA GLN A 201 -12.91 3.04 10.75
C GLN A 201 -13.01 3.71 9.39
N ILE A 202 -13.71 4.84 9.36
CA ILE A 202 -14.04 5.60 8.15
C ILE A 202 -13.37 6.97 8.23
N GLU A 203 -12.83 7.44 7.12
CA GLU A 203 -12.17 8.74 7.01
C GLU A 203 -13.17 9.86 6.79
N ASN A 204 -12.81 11.06 7.25
CA ASN A 204 -13.56 12.26 6.90
C ASN A 204 -13.28 12.63 5.44
N LEU A 205 -14.23 12.41 4.55
CA LEU A 205 -14.07 12.59 3.11
C LEU A 205 -13.57 13.99 2.72
N ALA A 206 -14.06 15.04 3.38
CA ALA A 206 -13.70 16.42 3.06
C ALA A 206 -12.22 16.73 3.36
N TYR A 207 -11.74 16.26 4.50
CA TYR A 207 -10.40 16.59 5.02
C TYR A 207 -9.35 15.48 4.82
N PHE A 208 -9.75 14.33 4.29
CA PHE A 208 -8.80 13.25 4.05
C PHE A 208 -7.74 13.65 3.01
N GLU A 209 -6.48 13.44 3.36
CA GLU A 209 -5.29 13.64 2.52
C GLU A 209 -4.38 12.42 2.58
N PRO A 210 -3.58 12.15 1.52
CA PRO A 210 -2.56 11.11 1.58
C PRO A 210 -1.54 11.36 2.70
N PHE A 211 -0.99 10.29 3.25
CA PHE A 211 0.07 10.37 4.24
C PHE A 211 1.41 10.63 3.56
N TYR A 212 1.80 11.90 3.50
CA TYR A 212 3.09 12.35 2.96
C TYR A 212 4.14 12.38 4.07
N LEU A 213 5.15 11.51 3.99
CA LEU A 213 6.29 11.52 4.93
C LEU A 213 7.34 12.59 4.59
N LYS A 214 7.27 13.13 3.38
CA LYS A 214 8.17 14.18 2.90
C LYS A 214 7.41 15.21 2.10
N ASP A 215 7.84 16.46 2.23
CA ASP A 215 7.38 17.53 1.36
C ASP A 215 7.87 17.30 -0.08
N PHE A 216 7.06 17.73 -1.04
CA PHE A 216 7.41 17.66 -2.45
C PHE A 216 8.53 18.66 -2.78
N ILE A 217 9.75 18.16 -3.00
CA ILE A 217 10.85 18.98 -3.45
C ILE A 217 10.87 19.00 -4.97
N VAL A 218 10.52 20.14 -5.57
CA VAL A 218 10.67 20.36 -7.00
C VAL A 218 12.16 20.41 -7.33
N THR A 219 12.69 19.37 -7.94
CA THR A 219 14.04 19.39 -8.50
C THR A 219 14.04 20.28 -9.75
N LYS A 220 14.59 21.50 -9.67
CA LYS A 220 14.87 22.29 -10.87
C LYS A 220 15.80 21.47 -11.75
N LYS A 221 15.37 21.17 -12.99
CA LYS A 221 16.27 20.66 -14.03
C LYS A 221 17.42 21.66 -14.14
N LYS A 222 18.66 21.21 -13.91
CA LYS A 222 19.83 22.02 -14.31
C LYS A 222 19.77 22.16 -15.83
N SER A 223 19.57 23.39 -16.28
CA SER A 223 19.74 23.80 -17.68
C SER A 223 21.17 23.59 -18.15
#